data_1a030504a65fe4461c89eecf7cddddda
#
_entry.id   1a030504a65fe4461c89eecf7cddddda
#
_cell.length_a   1.000
_cell.length_b   1.000
_cell.length_c   1.000
_cell.angle_alpha   90.00
_cell.angle_beta   90.00
_cell.angle_gamma   90.00
#
_symmetry.space_group_name_H-M   'P 1'
#
loop_
_entity.id
_entity.type
_entity.pdbx_description
1 polymer ?
#
loop_
_entity_poly.entity_id
_entity_poly.type
_entity_poly.pdbx_seq_one_letter_code
_entity_poly.pdbx_strand_id
1 'polypeptide(L)'
;MSMFKISGTIRRSTPDTMVAFQAMKNAWQTSIGTNQNVLFEKVTLNLGNGYHPQRGIFIVPRSGIYVISVSTLHESQPMAFEGAIVHQGNVIARLHGHLNTWDHAAQTVLVQANAGDEIWVRNDRNPNENIYGDLFSTFSGFLIWEI
;
A
#
# COMPACT_ATOMS: atom_id res chain seq x y z
N MET A 1 7.04 -21.24 2.58
CA MET A 1 6.77 -21.93 1.31
C MET A 1 5.53 -22.78 1.44
N SER A 2 4.58 -22.59 0.57
CA SER A 2 3.34 -23.38 0.56
C SER A 2 3.50 -24.61 -0.33
N MET A 3 2.90 -25.72 0.12
CA MET A 3 2.85 -26.94 -0.66
C MET A 3 1.40 -27.40 -0.79
N PHE A 4 0.99 -27.74 -2.00
CA PHE A 4 -0.35 -28.25 -2.29
C PHE A 4 -0.23 -29.64 -2.87
N LYS A 5 -1.11 -30.52 -2.46
CA LYS A 5 -1.22 -31.84 -3.06
C LYS A 5 -2.48 -31.90 -3.92
N ILE A 6 -2.28 -32.02 -5.23
CA ILE A 6 -3.35 -32.10 -6.20
C ILE A 6 -3.11 -33.37 -7.07
N SER A 7 -4.06 -34.26 -7.12
CA SER A 7 -3.97 -35.52 -7.93
C SER A 7 -2.68 -36.29 -7.67
N GLY A 8 -2.26 -36.39 -6.41
CA GLY A 8 -1.02 -37.05 -6.04
C GLY A 8 0.26 -36.28 -6.28
N THR A 9 0.16 -35.13 -6.93
CA THR A 9 1.31 -34.23 -7.21
C THR A 9 1.43 -33.14 -6.16
N ILE A 10 2.65 -32.90 -5.68
CA ILE A 10 2.94 -31.78 -4.77
C ILE A 10 3.41 -30.60 -5.60
N ARG A 11 2.70 -29.48 -5.46
CA ARG A 11 3.12 -28.21 -6.03
C ARG A 11 3.73 -27.33 -4.94
N ARG A 12 4.77 -26.62 -5.31
CA ARG A 12 5.39 -25.59 -4.46
C ARG A 12 5.21 -24.22 -5.11
N SER A 13 4.88 -23.23 -4.29
CA SER A 13 5.06 -21.84 -4.71
C SER A 13 6.56 -21.57 -4.80
N THR A 14 6.99 -20.91 -5.89
CA THR A 14 8.37 -20.52 -6.08
C THR A 14 8.53 -19.01 -5.91
N PRO A 15 9.72 -18.50 -5.57
CA PRO A 15 9.94 -17.05 -5.52
C PRO A 15 9.56 -16.32 -6.80
N ASP A 16 9.70 -16.96 -7.96
CA ASP A 16 9.39 -16.37 -9.27
C ASP A 16 7.90 -16.09 -9.48
N THR A 17 7.02 -16.79 -8.74
CA THR A 17 5.57 -16.63 -8.84
C THR A 17 4.96 -15.87 -7.66
N MET A 18 5.75 -15.64 -6.62
CA MET A 18 5.29 -14.92 -5.44
C MET A 18 5.32 -13.42 -5.69
N VAL A 19 4.26 -12.75 -5.29
CA VAL A 19 4.20 -11.29 -5.27
C VAL A 19 3.76 -10.85 -3.90
N ALA A 20 4.61 -10.10 -3.23
CA ALA A 20 4.31 -9.52 -1.93
C ALA A 20 5.25 -8.35 -1.67
N PHE A 21 4.74 -7.30 -1.06
CA PHE A 21 5.58 -6.20 -0.62
C PHE A 21 5.15 -5.71 0.76
N GLN A 22 6.13 -5.21 1.51
CA GLN A 22 5.94 -4.55 2.78
C GLN A 22 6.84 -3.33 2.80
N ALA A 23 6.25 -2.16 2.93
CA ALA A 23 6.97 -0.91 3.01
C ALA A 23 6.48 -0.09 4.20
N MET A 24 7.38 0.65 4.82
CA MET A 24 7.09 1.48 6.00
C MET A 24 7.70 2.85 5.82
N LYS A 25 7.22 3.82 6.59
CA LYS A 25 7.86 5.11 6.69
C LYS A 25 8.87 5.09 7.83
N ASN A 26 10.12 5.36 7.51
CA ASN A 26 11.17 5.57 8.50
C ASN A 26 11.22 7.05 8.93
N ALA A 27 11.14 7.95 7.97
CA ALA A 27 11.12 9.40 8.20
C ALA A 27 9.69 9.96 8.11
N TRP A 28 9.46 11.09 8.79
CA TRP A 28 8.25 11.87 8.57
C TRP A 28 8.19 12.32 7.13
N GLN A 29 7.00 12.35 6.58
CA GLN A 29 6.73 13.09 5.36
C GLN A 29 5.84 14.27 5.72
N THR A 30 6.35 15.48 5.47
CA THR A 30 5.70 16.72 5.89
C THR A 30 5.26 17.52 4.67
N SER A 31 4.30 18.42 4.89
CA SER A 31 3.79 19.32 3.86
C SER A 31 3.31 18.58 2.62
N ILE A 32 2.63 17.45 2.82
CA ILE A 32 2.08 16.65 1.74
C ILE A 32 0.87 17.41 1.17
N GLY A 33 0.97 17.80 -0.08
CA GLY A 33 -0.11 18.52 -0.77
C GLY A 33 -1.25 17.60 -1.21
N THR A 34 -2.35 18.21 -1.62
CA THR A 34 -3.49 17.50 -2.19
C THR A 34 -3.07 16.69 -3.42
N ASN A 35 -3.48 15.43 -3.49
CA ASN A 35 -3.14 14.46 -4.54
C ASN A 35 -1.66 14.06 -4.60
N GLN A 36 -0.86 14.49 -3.64
CA GLN A 36 0.52 14.05 -3.53
C GLN A 36 0.60 12.66 -2.92
N ASN A 37 1.48 11.82 -3.46
CA ASN A 37 1.68 10.46 -2.97
C ASN A 37 2.32 10.46 -1.58
N VAL A 38 1.84 9.54 -0.75
CA VAL A 38 2.51 9.16 0.49
C VAL A 38 3.63 8.19 0.14
N LEU A 39 4.84 8.49 0.61
CA LEU A 39 6.02 7.69 0.32
C LEU A 39 6.35 6.79 1.49
N PHE A 40 6.44 5.49 1.23
CA PHE A 40 6.87 4.48 2.21
C PHE A 40 8.23 3.98 1.76
N GLU A 41 9.28 4.61 2.30
CA GLU A 41 10.64 4.47 1.77
C GLU A 41 11.40 3.26 2.29
N LYS A 42 11.00 2.69 3.42
CA LYS A 42 11.67 1.53 4.00
C LYS A 42 11.01 0.24 3.54
N VAL A 43 11.61 -0.40 2.57
CA VAL A 43 11.12 -1.66 2.00
C VAL A 43 11.74 -2.83 2.75
N THR A 44 10.91 -3.67 3.38
CA THR A 44 11.35 -4.87 4.10
C THR A 44 11.09 -6.15 3.32
N LEU A 45 10.19 -6.11 2.36
CA LEU A 45 9.86 -7.24 1.49
C LEU A 45 9.42 -6.69 0.13
N ASN A 46 9.92 -7.27 -0.97
CA ASN A 46 9.53 -6.85 -2.31
C ASN A 46 9.67 -8.01 -3.31
N LEU A 47 8.90 -9.07 -3.08
CA LEU A 47 8.89 -10.24 -3.96
C LEU A 47 8.15 -9.90 -5.24
N GLY A 48 8.80 -10.13 -6.38
CA GLY A 48 8.28 -9.73 -7.69
C GLY A 48 8.71 -8.32 -8.10
N ASN A 49 9.42 -7.60 -7.23
CA ASN A 49 9.98 -6.25 -7.50
C ASN A 49 8.95 -5.22 -7.95
N GLY A 50 7.72 -5.32 -7.48
CA GLY A 50 6.64 -4.42 -7.92
C GLY A 50 6.61 -3.08 -7.20
N TYR A 51 7.13 -2.99 -5.99
CA TYR A 51 7.06 -1.74 -5.23
C TYR A 51 8.24 -0.82 -5.52
N HIS A 52 7.94 0.45 -5.78
CA HIS A 52 8.92 1.49 -6.11
C HIS A 52 8.92 2.59 -5.04
N PRO A 53 9.87 2.56 -4.09
CA PRO A 53 9.81 3.44 -2.90
C PRO A 53 10.01 4.92 -3.21
N GLN A 54 10.72 5.28 -4.29
CA GLN A 54 10.93 6.69 -4.65
C GLN A 54 9.64 7.40 -5.05
N ARG A 55 8.65 6.67 -5.56
CA ARG A 55 7.36 7.20 -5.99
C ARG A 55 6.20 6.74 -5.12
N GLY A 56 6.43 5.75 -4.25
CA GLY A 56 5.38 5.16 -3.41
C GLY A 56 4.36 4.34 -4.21
N ILE A 57 4.77 3.78 -5.33
CA ILE A 57 3.86 3.09 -6.27
C ILE A 57 4.17 1.59 -6.28
N PHE A 58 3.14 0.78 -6.13
CA PHE A 58 3.19 -0.64 -6.43
C PHE A 58 2.73 -0.85 -7.87
N ILE A 59 3.65 -1.33 -8.71
CA ILE A 59 3.35 -1.74 -10.08
C ILE A 59 3.11 -3.25 -10.06
N VAL A 60 1.90 -3.65 -10.38
CA VAL A 60 1.43 -5.04 -10.29
C VAL A 60 2.24 -5.94 -11.22
N PRO A 61 3.02 -6.91 -10.70
CA PRO A 61 3.85 -7.76 -11.56
C PRO A 61 3.07 -8.85 -12.31
N ARG A 62 1.98 -9.32 -11.73
CA ARG A 62 1.20 -10.46 -12.27
C ARG A 62 -0.28 -10.19 -12.09
N SER A 63 -1.07 -10.44 -13.11
CA SER A 63 -2.53 -10.27 -13.05
C SER A 63 -3.15 -11.20 -12.03
N GLY A 64 -4.04 -10.69 -11.20
CA GLY A 64 -4.68 -11.49 -10.17
C GLY A 64 -5.45 -10.66 -9.15
N ILE A 65 -5.79 -11.31 -8.06
CA ILE A 65 -6.47 -10.71 -6.92
C ILE A 65 -5.45 -10.45 -5.82
N TYR A 66 -5.41 -9.21 -5.36
CA TYR A 66 -4.47 -8.74 -4.35
C TYR A 66 -5.19 -8.29 -3.08
N VAL A 67 -4.54 -8.55 -1.93
CA VAL A 67 -4.85 -7.85 -0.68
C VAL A 67 -3.92 -6.65 -0.59
N ILE A 68 -4.49 -5.47 -0.35
CA ILE A 68 -3.75 -4.22 -0.15
C ILE A 68 -4.13 -3.67 1.21
N SER A 69 -3.13 -3.36 2.05
CA SER A 69 -3.32 -2.80 3.38
C SER A 69 -2.49 -1.54 3.54
N VAL A 70 -3.11 -0.53 4.12
CA VAL A 70 -2.47 0.75 4.42
C VAL A 70 -2.82 1.16 5.84
N SER A 71 -1.84 1.65 6.59
CA SER A 71 -2.05 2.32 7.86
C SER A 71 -1.12 3.53 7.94
N THR A 72 -1.68 4.69 8.24
CA THR A 72 -0.92 5.93 8.33
C THR A 72 -1.15 6.57 9.69
N LEU A 73 -0.07 6.87 10.40
CA LEU A 73 -0.14 7.64 11.65
C LEU A 73 0.04 9.12 11.34
N HIS A 74 -0.85 9.94 11.84
CA HIS A 74 -0.83 11.38 11.59
C HIS A 74 -1.42 12.15 12.79
N GLU A 75 -1.11 13.43 12.82
CA GLU A 75 -1.77 14.41 13.67
C GLU A 75 -2.19 15.57 12.76
N SER A 76 -3.42 15.57 12.34
CA SER A 76 -3.90 16.46 11.29
C SER A 76 -4.42 17.78 11.84
N GLN A 77 -4.05 18.88 11.19
CA GLN A 77 -4.50 20.25 11.45
C GLN A 77 -4.42 21.05 10.16
N PRO A 78 -5.32 21.99 9.91
CA PRO A 78 -6.55 22.31 10.64
C PRO A 78 -7.74 21.42 10.28
N MET A 79 -7.53 20.44 9.38
CA MET A 79 -8.58 19.53 8.90
C MET A 79 -8.21 18.10 9.22
N ALA A 80 -9.22 17.23 9.36
CA ALA A 80 -8.99 15.80 9.48
C ALA A 80 -8.22 15.26 8.27
N PHE A 81 -7.42 14.23 8.48
CA PHE A 81 -6.76 13.54 7.39
C PHE A 81 -7.78 12.80 6.53
N GLU A 82 -7.72 13.01 5.26
CA GLU A 82 -8.41 12.19 4.28
C GLU A 82 -7.42 11.78 3.19
N GLY A 83 -7.18 10.48 3.10
CA GLY A 83 -6.34 9.89 2.08
C GLY A 83 -7.11 8.92 1.20
N ALA A 84 -6.43 8.35 0.24
CA ALA A 84 -7.02 7.38 -0.66
C ALA A 84 -6.01 6.31 -1.07
N ILE A 85 -6.50 5.09 -1.24
CA ILE A 85 -5.82 4.05 -1.99
C ILE A 85 -6.33 4.15 -3.42
N VAL A 86 -5.42 4.26 -4.36
CA VAL A 86 -5.73 4.53 -5.77
C VAL A 86 -5.22 3.39 -6.63
N HIS A 87 -6.07 2.90 -7.54
CA HIS A 87 -5.75 1.90 -8.54
C HIS A 87 -6.03 2.47 -9.93
N GLN A 88 -5.00 2.61 -10.73
CA GLN A 88 -5.11 3.15 -12.11
C GLN A 88 -5.87 4.48 -12.15
N GLY A 89 -5.59 5.37 -11.20
CA GLY A 89 -6.23 6.67 -11.10
C GLY A 89 -7.60 6.68 -10.43
N ASN A 90 -8.17 5.53 -10.10
CA ASN A 90 -9.47 5.42 -9.45
C ASN A 90 -9.31 5.17 -7.96
N VAL A 91 -10.02 5.90 -7.14
CA VAL A 91 -10.07 5.68 -5.70
C VAL A 91 -10.80 4.37 -5.42
N ILE A 92 -10.11 3.44 -4.77
CA ILE A 92 -10.70 2.13 -4.40
C ILE A 92 -10.99 2.03 -2.90
N ALA A 93 -10.39 2.87 -2.08
CA ALA A 93 -10.70 2.99 -0.65
C ALA A 93 -10.27 4.35 -0.15
N ARG A 94 -10.93 4.82 0.89
CA ARG A 94 -10.59 6.09 1.53
C ARG A 94 -10.09 5.86 2.94
N LEU A 95 -9.15 6.72 3.35
CA LEU A 95 -8.58 6.77 4.67
C LEU A 95 -9.12 8.01 5.38
N HIS A 96 -9.51 7.86 6.64
CA HIS A 96 -9.92 9.01 7.44
C HIS A 96 -9.27 8.94 8.82
N GLY A 97 -8.69 10.03 9.24
CA GLY A 97 -8.10 10.18 10.56
C GLY A 97 -8.60 11.46 11.24
N HIS A 98 -8.76 11.38 12.56
CA HIS A 98 -9.35 12.44 13.34
C HIS A 98 -8.46 13.71 13.38
N LEU A 99 -9.12 14.84 13.56
CA LEU A 99 -8.51 16.16 13.72
C LEU A 99 -7.93 16.33 15.14
N ASN A 100 -6.78 17.02 15.23
CA ASN A 100 -6.16 17.46 16.50
C ASN A 100 -5.81 16.32 17.47
N THR A 101 -5.56 15.14 16.96
CA THR A 101 -5.13 14.00 17.77
C THR A 101 -4.24 13.08 16.94
N TRP A 102 -3.40 12.30 17.62
CA TRP A 102 -2.70 11.21 16.97
C TRP A 102 -3.69 10.10 16.64
N ASP A 103 -3.76 9.73 15.38
CA ASP A 103 -4.71 8.74 14.91
C ASP A 103 -4.15 7.94 13.75
N HIS A 104 -4.57 6.69 13.66
CA HIS A 104 -4.29 5.85 12.52
C HIS A 104 -5.47 5.83 11.57
N ALA A 105 -5.21 6.20 10.32
CA ALA A 105 -6.16 5.98 9.24
C ALA A 105 -5.73 4.71 8.51
N ALA A 106 -6.61 3.73 8.44
CA ALA A 106 -6.28 2.40 7.93
C ALA A 106 -7.40 1.79 7.09
N GLN A 107 -7.03 1.05 6.07
CA GLN A 107 -7.93 0.25 5.26
C GLN A 107 -7.21 -0.99 4.72
N THR A 108 -7.96 -2.07 4.59
CA THR A 108 -7.57 -3.27 3.86
C THR A 108 -8.61 -3.56 2.79
N VAL A 109 -8.16 -3.75 1.56
CA VAL A 109 -9.05 -3.96 0.42
C VAL A 109 -8.57 -5.12 -0.44
N LEU A 110 -9.52 -5.73 -1.13
CA LEU A 110 -9.24 -6.69 -2.19
C LEU A 110 -9.42 -6.00 -3.52
N VAL A 111 -8.49 -6.23 -4.43
CA VAL A 111 -8.55 -5.64 -5.76
C VAL A 111 -8.11 -6.65 -6.82
N GLN A 112 -8.87 -6.73 -7.90
CA GLN A 112 -8.44 -7.43 -9.10
C GLN A 112 -7.65 -6.45 -9.96
N ALA A 113 -6.40 -6.80 -10.26
CA ALA A 113 -5.49 -5.93 -10.99
C ALA A 113 -4.79 -6.70 -12.09
N ASN A 114 -4.49 -6.01 -13.18
CA ASN A 114 -3.72 -6.55 -14.30
C ASN A 114 -2.24 -6.23 -14.12
N ALA A 115 -1.39 -7.11 -14.66
CA ALA A 115 0.04 -6.82 -14.71
C ALA A 115 0.30 -5.46 -15.36
N GLY A 116 1.13 -4.64 -14.72
CA GLY A 116 1.41 -3.27 -15.16
C GLY A 116 0.52 -2.20 -14.51
N ASP A 117 -0.57 -2.58 -13.87
CA ASP A 117 -1.40 -1.62 -13.14
C ASP A 117 -0.63 -0.99 -11.98
N GLU A 118 -0.99 0.24 -11.64
CA GLU A 118 -0.34 1.00 -10.57
C GLU A 118 -1.31 1.20 -9.41
N ILE A 119 -0.81 0.96 -8.19
CA ILE A 119 -1.54 1.17 -6.93
C ILE A 119 -0.68 2.02 -6.02
N TRP A 120 -1.28 3.07 -5.45
CA TRP A 120 -0.56 3.97 -4.56
C TRP A 120 -1.48 4.57 -3.51
N VAL A 121 -0.88 5.26 -2.54
CA VAL A 121 -1.58 5.97 -1.47
C VAL A 121 -1.32 7.46 -1.66
N ARG A 122 -2.36 8.27 -1.57
CA ARG A 122 -2.23 9.73 -1.69
C ARG A 122 -2.96 10.46 -0.58
N ASN A 123 -2.51 11.69 -0.32
CA ASN A 123 -3.28 12.66 0.43
C ASN A 123 -4.38 13.22 -0.48
N ASP A 124 -5.63 13.25 -0.01
CA ASP A 124 -6.75 13.55 -0.89
C ASP A 124 -7.31 14.97 -0.70
N ARG A 125 -7.41 15.47 0.52
CA ARG A 125 -8.10 16.74 0.77
C ARG A 125 -7.30 17.80 1.51
N ASN A 126 -6.62 17.43 2.59
CA ASN A 126 -5.88 18.42 3.36
C ASN A 126 -4.69 18.90 2.54
N PRO A 127 -4.56 20.24 2.31
CA PRO A 127 -3.47 20.75 1.47
C PRO A 127 -2.09 20.72 2.13
N ASN A 128 -2.02 20.34 3.41
CA ASN A 128 -0.76 20.38 4.17
C ASN A 128 -0.77 19.26 5.22
N GLU A 129 -0.63 18.03 4.78
CA GLU A 129 -0.66 16.88 5.66
C GLU A 129 0.73 16.42 6.07
N ASN A 130 0.82 15.83 7.26
CA ASN A 130 2.03 15.20 7.78
C ASN A 130 1.71 13.75 8.14
N ILE A 131 2.51 12.82 7.60
CA ILE A 131 2.41 11.40 7.93
C ILE A 131 3.67 11.00 8.70
N TYR A 132 3.46 10.38 9.84
CA TYR A 132 4.51 10.04 10.77
C TYR A 132 5.31 8.83 10.32
N GLY A 133 6.63 8.90 10.54
CA GLY A 133 7.55 7.80 10.26
C GLY A 133 7.77 6.88 11.46
N ASP A 134 9.02 6.54 11.72
CA ASP A 134 9.45 5.68 12.82
C ASP A 134 8.71 4.33 12.86
N LEU A 135 8.46 3.78 11.67
CA LEU A 135 7.78 2.49 11.42
C LEU A 135 6.30 2.45 11.82
N PHE A 136 5.68 3.58 12.12
CA PHE A 136 4.26 3.62 12.48
C PHE A 136 3.33 3.55 11.26
N SER A 137 3.81 3.96 10.09
CA SER A 137 2.99 4.00 8.87
C SER A 137 3.46 2.96 7.88
N THR A 138 2.53 2.15 7.34
CA THR A 138 2.83 0.98 6.51
C THR A 138 1.95 0.92 5.28
N PHE A 139 2.52 0.35 4.22
CA PHE A 139 1.83 0.02 2.98
C PHE A 139 2.29 -1.37 2.55
N SER A 140 1.37 -2.29 2.39
CA SER A 140 1.68 -3.67 2.07
C SER A 140 0.66 -4.29 1.14
N GLY A 141 1.05 -5.37 0.49
CA GLY A 141 0.14 -6.12 -0.35
C GLY A 141 0.73 -7.45 -0.78
N PHE A 142 -0.15 -8.34 -1.19
CA PHE A 142 0.27 -9.64 -1.73
C PHE A 142 -0.77 -10.21 -2.67
N LEU A 143 -0.29 -11.02 -3.59
CA LEU A 143 -1.12 -11.76 -4.54
C LEU A 143 -1.77 -12.96 -3.83
N ILE A 144 -3.11 -12.98 -3.81
CA ILE A 144 -3.87 -14.12 -3.27
C ILE A 144 -4.05 -15.17 -4.34
N TRP A 145 -4.44 -14.73 -5.54
CA TRP A 145 -4.87 -15.62 -6.61
C TRP A 145 -4.43 -15.04 -7.95
N GLU A 146 -3.68 -15.81 -8.70
CA GLU A 146 -3.26 -15.43 -10.06
C GLU A 146 -4.36 -15.77 -11.07
N ILE A 147 -4.58 -14.86 -11.98
CA ILE A 147 -5.58 -15.01 -13.05
C ILE A 147 -4.91 -15.21 -14.40
#